data_675073d109d0a428725f2c9b136aeb83
#
_entry.id   675073d109d0a428725f2c9b136aeb83
#
_cell.length_a   1.000
_cell.length_b   1.000
_cell.length_c   1.000
_cell.angle_alpha   90.00
_cell.angle_beta   90.00
_cell.angle_gamma   90.00
#
_symmetry.space_group_name_H-M   'P 1'
#
loop_
_entity.id
_entity.type
_entity.pdbx_description
1 polymer ?
#
loop_
_entity_poly.entity_id
_entity_poly.type
_entity_poly.pdbx_seq_one_letter_code
_entity_poly.pdbx_strand_id
1 'polypeptide(L)'
;MKNRFSWFGVFIGAMILWASFGSVPYLLDLLGFISIENVKRVAPFGGMFGAADAFFSGFALVAVIISIQQQRESLELQAEELKLARNEMKVSAEAQRDMAEQQKKAICLEIILPFMDEISSSDMRDSIIVLTKFNRKNRFDDVYGELLRQRESGTLSDAEQSELEILDKSRRKFIGLFNKMHRLHKTGVVDNEMVKVVLGADHCLILLSIIEPLEAQIRSNYSRDVFEFYCGLYTEDELNLFGTHQERT
;
A
#
# COMPACT_ATOMS: atom_id res chain seq x y z
N MET A 1 9.71 6.65 -39.55
CA MET A 1 10.36 5.52 -40.27
C MET A 1 11.31 6.12 -41.33
N LYS A 2 12.55 6.39 -40.94
CA LYS A 2 13.55 7.00 -41.83
C LYS A 2 14.48 5.88 -42.28
N ASN A 3 14.56 5.69 -43.61
CA ASN A 3 15.45 4.88 -44.42
C ASN A 3 16.64 4.30 -43.61
N ARG A 4 16.51 3.06 -43.17
CA ARG A 4 17.68 2.21 -42.98
C ARG A 4 18.23 1.93 -44.36
N PHE A 5 18.99 2.89 -44.87
CA PHE A 5 19.83 2.67 -46.03
C PHE A 5 20.67 1.44 -45.69
N SER A 6 20.36 0.34 -46.36
CA SER A 6 20.92 -0.95 -46.06
C SER A 6 22.40 -0.93 -46.37
N TRP A 7 23.24 -0.48 -45.43
CA TRP A 7 24.70 -0.61 -45.49
C TRP A 7 25.10 -2.02 -45.89
N PHE A 8 24.25 -3.00 -45.57
CA PHE A 8 24.37 -4.39 -45.96
C PHE A 8 24.27 -4.57 -47.47
N GLY A 9 23.41 -3.83 -48.17
CA GLY A 9 23.31 -3.81 -49.62
C GLY A 9 24.55 -3.20 -50.30
N VAL A 10 25.10 -2.13 -49.69
CA VAL A 10 26.33 -1.50 -50.18
C VAL A 10 27.52 -2.44 -50.01
N PHE A 11 27.59 -3.15 -48.86
CA PHE A 11 28.64 -4.12 -48.54
C PHE A 11 28.57 -5.32 -49.48
N ILE A 12 27.38 -5.86 -49.74
CA ILE A 12 27.18 -6.96 -50.70
C ILE A 12 27.55 -6.51 -52.13
N GLY A 13 27.14 -5.32 -52.53
CA GLY A 13 27.49 -4.75 -53.80
C GLY A 13 29.01 -4.59 -54.01
N ALA A 14 29.71 -4.12 -52.96
CA ALA A 14 31.16 -4.01 -52.97
C ALA A 14 31.86 -5.38 -53.04
N MET A 15 31.34 -6.40 -52.31
CA MET A 15 31.87 -7.76 -52.38
C MET A 15 31.67 -8.41 -53.76
N ILE A 16 30.50 -8.22 -54.38
CA ILE A 16 30.23 -8.71 -55.73
C ILE A 16 31.17 -8.05 -56.77
N LEU A 17 31.35 -6.76 -56.65
CA LEU A 17 32.24 -5.99 -57.52
C LEU A 17 33.70 -6.43 -57.34
N TRP A 18 34.14 -6.66 -56.12
CA TRP A 18 35.48 -7.19 -55.83
C TRP A 18 35.68 -8.62 -56.35
N ALA A 19 34.72 -9.52 -56.16
CA ALA A 19 34.76 -10.89 -56.65
C ALA A 19 34.75 -10.93 -58.20
N SER A 20 34.00 -10.01 -58.85
CA SER A 20 34.01 -9.88 -60.33
C SER A 20 35.37 -9.43 -60.87
N PHE A 21 36.02 -8.48 -60.19
CA PHE A 21 37.39 -8.06 -60.57
C PHE A 21 38.43 -9.19 -60.39
N GLY A 22 38.31 -9.98 -59.32
CA GLY A 22 39.20 -11.13 -59.08
C GLY A 22 39.02 -12.26 -60.07
N SER A 23 37.85 -12.40 -60.70
CA SER A 23 37.55 -13.45 -61.67
C SER A 23 37.94 -13.04 -63.12
N VAL A 24 38.19 -11.77 -63.37
CA VAL A 24 38.56 -11.28 -64.76
C VAL A 24 39.75 -11.99 -65.37
N PRO A 25 40.89 -12.21 -64.69
CA PRO A 25 42.00 -12.91 -65.26
C PRO A 25 41.68 -14.37 -65.65
N TYR A 26 40.87 -15.04 -64.89
CA TYR A 26 40.42 -16.44 -65.17
C TYR A 26 39.43 -16.48 -66.32
N LEU A 27 38.58 -15.47 -66.47
CA LEU A 27 37.66 -15.32 -67.60
C LEU A 27 38.41 -15.03 -68.91
N LEU A 28 39.43 -14.20 -68.85
CA LEU A 28 40.26 -13.88 -69.97
C LEU A 28 41.13 -15.04 -70.46
N ASP A 29 41.59 -15.87 -69.53
CA ASP A 29 42.29 -17.10 -69.84
C ASP A 29 41.35 -18.17 -70.47
N LEU A 30 40.12 -18.32 -69.96
CA LEU A 30 39.10 -19.19 -70.47
C LEU A 30 38.65 -18.81 -71.88
N LEU A 31 38.65 -17.52 -72.20
CA LEU A 31 38.30 -16.96 -73.48
C LEU A 31 39.47 -16.96 -74.46
N GLY A 32 40.65 -17.45 -74.10
CA GLY A 32 41.81 -17.60 -74.92
C GLY A 32 42.54 -16.25 -75.27
N PHE A 33 42.20 -15.15 -74.57
CA PHE A 33 42.82 -13.87 -74.79
C PHE A 33 44.17 -13.72 -74.09
N ILE A 34 44.45 -14.49 -73.07
CA ILE A 34 45.71 -14.41 -72.28
C ILE A 34 46.17 -15.86 -71.97
N SER A 35 47.35 -16.24 -72.44
CA SER A 35 47.96 -17.53 -72.00
C SER A 35 48.55 -17.39 -70.61
N ILE A 36 48.33 -18.40 -69.74
CA ILE A 36 48.87 -18.45 -68.37
C ILE A 36 50.40 -18.28 -68.31
N GLU A 37 51.10 -18.60 -69.39
CA GLU A 37 52.54 -18.36 -69.49
C GLU A 37 52.94 -16.88 -69.49
N ASN A 38 52.02 -15.98 -69.85
CA ASN A 38 52.14 -14.53 -69.77
C ASN A 38 51.77 -13.93 -68.43
N VAL A 39 51.25 -14.74 -67.47
CA VAL A 39 50.86 -14.30 -66.13
C VAL A 39 52.06 -13.74 -65.31
N LYS A 40 53.33 -14.12 -65.67
CA LYS A 40 54.52 -13.46 -65.10
C LYS A 40 54.63 -11.96 -65.44
N ARG A 41 53.90 -11.50 -66.43
CA ARG A 41 53.75 -10.06 -66.75
C ARG A 41 52.61 -9.41 -65.99
N VAL A 42 51.78 -10.21 -65.31
CA VAL A 42 50.62 -9.75 -64.51
C VAL A 42 50.95 -9.55 -63.05
N ALA A 43 52.19 -9.79 -62.63
CA ALA A 43 52.65 -9.52 -61.23
C ALA A 43 52.32 -8.09 -60.75
N PRO A 44 52.31 -7.03 -61.61
CA PRO A 44 51.82 -5.72 -61.19
C PRO A 44 50.37 -5.67 -60.83
N PHE A 45 49.50 -6.59 -61.37
CA PHE A 45 48.10 -6.64 -61.03
C PHE A 45 47.89 -7.14 -59.59
N GLY A 46 48.71 -8.09 -59.06
CA GLY A 46 48.69 -8.53 -57.66
C GLY A 46 48.97 -7.36 -56.74
N GLY A 47 49.84 -6.45 -57.09
CA GLY A 47 50.11 -5.24 -56.31
C GLY A 47 48.96 -4.25 -56.31
N MET A 48 48.15 -4.13 -57.39
CA MET A 48 46.96 -3.32 -57.40
C MET A 48 45.85 -3.87 -56.50
N PHE A 49 45.70 -5.22 -56.44
CA PHE A 49 44.75 -5.83 -55.53
C PHE A 49 45.15 -5.63 -54.08
N GLY A 50 46.43 -5.72 -53.73
CA GLY A 50 46.95 -5.41 -52.40
C GLY A 50 46.69 -3.94 -51.99
N ALA A 51 46.85 -2.99 -52.94
CA ALA A 51 46.55 -1.59 -52.69
C ALA A 51 45.05 -1.35 -52.48
N ALA A 52 44.21 -2.00 -53.30
CA ALA A 52 42.74 -1.92 -53.15
C ALA A 52 42.26 -2.53 -51.83
N ASP A 53 42.81 -3.68 -51.43
CA ASP A 53 42.51 -4.33 -50.16
C ASP A 53 42.93 -3.47 -48.96
N ALA A 54 44.10 -2.88 -48.97
CA ALA A 54 44.55 -1.91 -47.98
C ALA A 54 43.64 -0.67 -47.90
N PHE A 55 43.14 -0.17 -49.02
CA PHE A 55 42.21 0.97 -49.08
C PHE A 55 40.87 0.59 -48.45
N PHE A 56 40.29 -0.56 -48.83
CA PHE A 56 39.02 -1.01 -48.27
C PHE A 56 39.11 -1.35 -46.78
N SER A 57 40.22 -1.95 -46.35
CA SER A 57 40.49 -2.22 -44.93
C SER A 57 40.63 -0.93 -44.14
N GLY A 58 41.31 0.09 -44.69
CA GLY A 58 41.38 1.42 -44.10
C GLY A 58 40.01 2.09 -43.99
N PHE A 59 39.19 1.99 -45.03
CA PHE A 59 37.85 2.53 -45.04
C PHE A 59 36.92 1.83 -44.02
N ALA A 60 37.04 0.50 -43.92
CA ALA A 60 36.31 -0.30 -42.91
C ALA A 60 36.68 0.12 -41.48
N LEU A 61 37.95 0.36 -41.22
CA LEU A 61 38.43 0.84 -39.91
C LEU A 61 37.84 2.21 -39.57
N VAL A 62 37.82 3.16 -40.52
CA VAL A 62 37.21 4.48 -40.31
C VAL A 62 35.70 4.34 -40.03
N ALA A 63 34.99 3.49 -40.76
CA ALA A 63 33.57 3.23 -40.56
C ALA A 63 33.31 2.65 -39.17
N VAL A 64 34.16 1.75 -38.65
CA VAL A 64 34.08 1.22 -37.31
C VAL A 64 34.29 2.31 -36.24
N ILE A 65 35.29 3.18 -36.43
CA ILE A 65 35.55 4.31 -35.51
C ILE A 65 34.34 5.25 -35.44
N ILE A 66 33.74 5.62 -36.59
CA ILE A 66 32.53 6.44 -36.64
C ILE A 66 31.35 5.73 -35.91
N SER A 67 31.20 4.45 -36.16
CA SER A 67 30.15 3.65 -35.48
C SER A 67 30.33 3.63 -33.96
N ILE A 68 31.56 3.47 -33.47
CA ILE A 68 31.88 3.52 -32.04
C ILE A 68 31.57 4.88 -31.44
N GLN A 69 31.89 5.99 -32.18
CA GLN A 69 31.58 7.32 -31.71
C GLN A 69 30.06 7.55 -31.60
N GLN A 70 29.30 7.13 -32.60
CA GLN A 70 27.83 7.20 -32.57
C GLN A 70 27.23 6.35 -31.43
N GLN A 71 27.80 5.15 -31.16
CA GLN A 71 27.38 4.31 -30.06
C GLN A 71 27.65 4.96 -28.72
N ARG A 72 28.80 5.63 -28.54
CA ARG A 72 29.12 6.36 -27.29
C ARG A 72 28.13 7.48 -27.04
N GLU A 73 27.84 8.30 -28.05
CA GLU A 73 26.85 9.38 -27.93
C GLU A 73 25.46 8.84 -27.58
N SER A 74 25.04 7.74 -28.23
CA SER A 74 23.77 7.07 -27.89
C SER A 74 23.74 6.52 -26.45
N LEU A 75 24.85 5.97 -25.97
CA LEU A 75 24.95 5.48 -24.60
C LEU A 75 24.90 6.62 -23.56
N GLU A 76 25.53 7.77 -23.86
CA GLU A 76 25.46 8.95 -22.99
C GLU A 76 24.02 9.48 -22.89
N LEU A 77 23.31 9.59 -24.02
CA LEU A 77 21.89 9.97 -24.01
C LEU A 77 21.03 8.98 -23.23
N GLN A 78 21.24 7.67 -23.44
CA GLN A 78 20.52 6.64 -22.69
C GLN A 78 20.80 6.71 -21.18
N ALA A 79 22.04 7.01 -20.79
CA ALA A 79 22.40 7.17 -19.38
C ALA A 79 21.70 8.38 -18.74
N GLU A 80 21.55 9.47 -19.49
CA GLU A 80 20.82 10.66 -19.05
C GLU A 80 19.31 10.39 -18.94
N GLU A 81 18.72 9.74 -19.95
CA GLU A 81 17.31 9.31 -19.90
C GLU A 81 17.02 8.38 -18.70
N LEU A 82 17.90 7.42 -18.44
CA LEU A 82 17.78 6.54 -17.28
C LEU A 82 17.87 7.29 -15.95
N LYS A 83 18.71 8.32 -15.87
CA LYS A 83 18.81 9.17 -14.69
C LYS A 83 17.52 9.98 -14.46
N LEU A 84 16.96 10.54 -15.52
CA LEU A 84 15.67 11.26 -15.46
C LEU A 84 14.53 10.30 -15.07
N ALA A 85 14.43 9.14 -15.72
CA ALA A 85 13.43 8.13 -15.41
C ALA A 85 13.50 7.65 -13.94
N ARG A 86 14.72 7.48 -13.40
CA ARG A 86 14.88 7.14 -11.97
C ARG A 86 14.39 8.26 -11.05
N ASN A 87 14.62 9.51 -11.39
CA ASN A 87 14.14 10.63 -10.59
C ASN A 87 12.61 10.73 -10.65
N GLU A 88 12.02 10.57 -11.84
CA GLU A 88 10.56 10.54 -12.00
C GLU A 88 9.92 9.38 -11.21
N MET A 89 10.55 8.18 -11.24
CA MET A 89 10.08 7.05 -10.44
C MET A 89 10.14 7.34 -8.93
N LYS A 90 11.18 8.01 -8.42
CA LYS A 90 11.25 8.40 -7.00
C LYS A 90 10.13 9.36 -6.63
N VAL A 91 9.95 10.43 -7.40
CA VAL A 91 8.88 11.41 -7.18
C VAL A 91 7.50 10.76 -7.24
N SER A 92 7.29 9.87 -8.22
CA SER A 92 6.04 9.11 -8.34
C SER A 92 5.80 8.18 -7.15
N ALA A 93 6.84 7.50 -6.67
CA ALA A 93 6.73 6.61 -5.50
C ALA A 93 6.42 7.39 -4.21
N GLU A 94 7.03 8.56 -4.01
CA GLU A 94 6.72 9.47 -2.89
C GLU A 94 5.28 9.96 -2.97
N ALA A 95 4.84 10.44 -4.13
CA ALA A 95 3.46 10.88 -4.34
C ALA A 95 2.43 9.76 -4.10
N GLN A 96 2.73 8.52 -4.54
CA GLN A 96 1.88 7.36 -4.28
C GLN A 96 1.80 7.03 -2.78
N ARG A 97 2.92 7.14 -2.07
CA ARG A 97 2.95 6.94 -0.61
C ARG A 97 2.10 7.97 0.12
N ASP A 98 2.23 9.24 -0.25
CA ASP A 98 1.45 10.34 0.33
C ASP A 98 -0.05 10.16 0.06
N MET A 99 -0.42 9.78 -1.18
CA MET A 99 -1.80 9.47 -1.52
C MET A 99 -2.34 8.28 -0.71
N ALA A 100 -1.57 7.21 -0.54
CA ALA A 100 -1.97 6.06 0.25
C ALA A 100 -2.19 6.43 1.73
N GLU A 101 -1.35 7.30 2.29
CA GLU A 101 -1.52 7.80 3.66
C GLU A 101 -2.76 8.68 3.80
N GLN A 102 -3.00 9.59 2.86
CA GLN A 102 -4.23 10.41 2.83
C GLN A 102 -5.48 9.55 2.67
N GLN A 103 -5.43 8.54 1.81
CA GLN A 103 -6.55 7.61 1.63
C GLN A 103 -6.81 6.81 2.90
N LYS A 104 -5.77 6.35 3.60
CA LYS A 104 -5.92 5.69 4.90
C LYS A 104 -6.59 6.60 5.92
N LYS A 105 -6.18 7.87 6.02
CA LYS A 105 -6.82 8.86 6.90
C LYS A 105 -8.29 9.11 6.53
N ALA A 106 -8.60 9.21 5.26
CA ALA A 106 -9.98 9.40 4.79
C ALA A 106 -10.88 8.21 5.16
N ILE A 107 -10.41 6.97 4.93
CA ILE A 107 -11.13 5.75 5.32
C ILE A 107 -11.34 5.70 6.84
N CYS A 108 -10.31 6.04 7.63
CA CYS A 108 -10.47 6.12 9.08
C CYS A 108 -11.55 7.11 9.50
N LEU A 109 -11.58 8.30 8.91
CA LEU A 109 -12.60 9.30 9.20
C LEU A 109 -14.01 8.84 8.81
N GLU A 110 -14.16 8.21 7.66
CA GLU A 110 -15.43 7.65 7.19
C GLU A 110 -16.00 6.59 8.16
N ILE A 111 -15.12 5.79 8.76
CA ILE A 111 -15.52 4.80 9.76
C ILE A 111 -15.81 5.44 11.12
N ILE A 112 -15.05 6.46 11.53
CA ILE A 112 -15.16 7.09 12.85
C ILE A 112 -16.39 7.99 12.96
N LEU A 113 -16.75 8.74 11.91
CA LEU A 113 -17.88 9.66 11.94
C LEU A 113 -19.19 9.01 12.41
N PRO A 114 -19.61 7.83 11.92
CA PRO A 114 -20.80 7.14 12.42
C PRO A 114 -20.74 6.78 13.91
N PHE A 115 -19.54 6.48 14.44
CA PHE A 115 -19.36 6.24 15.88
C PHE A 115 -19.54 7.50 16.72
N MET A 116 -19.00 8.62 16.26
CA MET A 116 -19.18 9.92 16.91
C MET A 116 -20.66 10.33 16.91
N ASP A 117 -21.35 10.11 15.81
CA ASP A 117 -22.78 10.34 15.69
C ASP A 117 -23.58 9.42 16.63
N GLU A 118 -23.23 8.11 16.72
CA GLU A 118 -23.86 7.16 17.61
C GLU A 118 -23.66 7.55 19.10
N ILE A 119 -22.46 7.97 19.49
CA ILE A 119 -22.15 8.44 20.86
C ILE A 119 -22.90 9.73 21.19
N SER A 120 -22.94 10.68 20.25
CA SER A 120 -23.59 11.97 20.43
C SER A 120 -25.11 11.91 20.34
N SER A 121 -25.66 10.76 19.95
CA SER A 121 -27.11 10.59 19.77
C SER A 121 -27.89 10.80 21.07
N SER A 122 -29.12 11.30 20.98
CA SER A 122 -30.03 11.43 22.12
C SER A 122 -30.25 10.09 22.82
N ASP A 123 -30.42 9.05 22.04
CA ASP A 123 -30.61 7.69 22.52
C ASP A 123 -29.43 7.15 23.33
N MET A 124 -28.19 7.49 22.98
CA MET A 124 -27.01 7.09 23.77
C MET A 124 -26.94 7.88 25.05
N ARG A 125 -27.20 9.19 25.01
CA ARG A 125 -27.30 10.02 26.22
C ARG A 125 -28.36 9.52 27.18
N ASP A 126 -29.54 9.17 26.70
CA ASP A 126 -30.60 8.59 27.54
C ASP A 126 -30.18 7.28 28.16
N SER A 127 -29.48 6.43 27.40
CA SER A 127 -28.92 5.17 27.91
C SER A 127 -27.90 5.41 29.03
N ILE A 128 -27.02 6.39 28.87
CA ILE A 128 -26.03 6.78 29.88
C ILE A 128 -26.74 7.31 31.16
N ILE A 129 -27.77 8.16 30.98
CA ILE A 129 -28.53 8.69 32.10
C ILE A 129 -29.24 7.57 32.88
N VAL A 130 -29.83 6.60 32.19
CA VAL A 130 -30.47 5.44 32.81
C VAL A 130 -29.45 4.65 33.66
N LEU A 131 -28.29 4.31 33.06
CA LEU A 131 -27.24 3.55 33.72
C LEU A 131 -26.66 4.29 34.93
N THR A 132 -26.36 5.56 34.80
CA THR A 132 -25.80 6.38 35.90
C THR A 132 -26.79 6.64 37.01
N LYS A 133 -28.07 6.90 36.69
CA LYS A 133 -29.13 7.06 37.70
C LYS A 133 -29.35 5.77 38.48
N PHE A 134 -29.36 4.62 37.80
CA PHE A 134 -29.48 3.33 38.48
C PHE A 134 -28.30 3.08 39.42
N ASN A 135 -27.08 3.34 38.98
CA ASN A 135 -25.87 3.19 39.79
C ASN A 135 -25.85 4.12 41.03
N ARG A 136 -26.36 5.35 40.91
CA ARG A 136 -26.46 6.27 42.05
C ARG A 136 -27.55 5.86 43.06
N LYS A 137 -28.64 5.28 42.61
CA LYS A 137 -29.80 4.92 43.43
C LYS A 137 -29.60 3.60 44.19
N ASN A 138 -28.90 2.68 43.57
CA ASN A 138 -28.78 1.30 44.03
C ASN A 138 -27.33 0.84 43.93
N ARG A 139 -26.84 0.06 44.90
CA ARG A 139 -25.62 -0.71 44.72
C ARG A 139 -25.91 -1.72 43.58
N PHE A 140 -25.23 -1.55 42.47
CA PHE A 140 -25.47 -2.30 41.26
C PHE A 140 -25.42 -3.81 41.47
N ASP A 141 -24.44 -4.23 42.29
CA ASP A 141 -24.13 -5.64 42.54
C ASP A 141 -25.29 -6.39 43.23
N ASP A 142 -26.02 -5.72 44.12
CA ASP A 142 -27.07 -6.38 44.93
C ASP A 142 -28.44 -6.34 44.22
N VAL A 143 -28.83 -5.17 43.68
CA VAL A 143 -30.20 -4.95 43.20
C VAL A 143 -30.41 -5.55 41.80
N TYR A 144 -29.41 -5.42 40.89
CA TYR A 144 -29.57 -5.99 39.56
C TYR A 144 -29.58 -7.52 39.57
N GLY A 145 -28.72 -8.14 40.39
CA GLY A 145 -28.71 -9.59 40.58
C GLY A 145 -30.02 -10.10 41.15
N GLU A 146 -30.64 -9.33 42.09
CA GLU A 146 -31.93 -9.68 42.64
C GLU A 146 -33.07 -9.57 41.63
N LEU A 147 -33.10 -8.49 40.83
CA LEU A 147 -34.07 -8.33 39.73
C LEU A 147 -33.97 -9.46 38.71
N LEU A 148 -32.75 -9.90 38.38
CA LEU A 148 -32.58 -11.05 37.49
C LEU A 148 -33.14 -12.36 38.08
N ARG A 149 -32.90 -12.63 39.37
CA ARG A 149 -33.43 -13.82 40.06
C ARG A 149 -34.94 -13.78 40.13
N GLN A 150 -35.53 -12.61 40.42
CA GLN A 150 -36.97 -12.43 40.47
C GLN A 150 -37.61 -12.58 39.09
N ARG A 151 -36.93 -12.16 38.03
CA ARG A 151 -37.37 -12.42 36.63
C ARG A 151 -37.41 -13.92 36.34
N GLU A 152 -36.39 -14.67 36.74
CA GLU A 152 -36.33 -16.12 36.51
C GLU A 152 -37.42 -16.87 37.34
N SER A 153 -37.75 -16.37 38.51
CA SER A 153 -38.81 -16.93 39.35
C SER A 153 -40.23 -16.47 38.99
N GLY A 154 -40.35 -15.49 38.05
CA GLY A 154 -41.63 -14.94 37.62
C GLY A 154 -42.35 -14.10 38.71
N THR A 155 -41.60 -13.57 39.68
CA THR A 155 -42.15 -12.80 40.84
C THR A 155 -42.02 -11.29 40.66
N LEU A 156 -41.47 -10.81 39.53
CA LEU A 156 -41.37 -9.39 39.23
C LEU A 156 -42.73 -8.75 39.00
N SER A 157 -42.93 -7.56 39.55
CA SER A 157 -44.05 -6.70 39.18
C SER A 157 -43.86 -6.13 37.76
N ASP A 158 -44.96 -5.77 37.09
CA ASP A 158 -44.90 -5.18 35.72
C ASP A 158 -44.03 -3.92 35.68
N ALA A 159 -43.99 -3.11 36.73
CA ALA A 159 -43.15 -1.92 36.83
C ALA A 159 -41.66 -2.27 36.90
N GLU A 160 -41.28 -3.25 37.71
CA GLU A 160 -39.91 -3.72 37.86
C GLU A 160 -39.41 -4.41 36.57
N GLN A 161 -40.28 -5.14 35.90
CA GLN A 161 -39.97 -5.77 34.63
C GLN A 161 -39.68 -4.70 33.56
N SER A 162 -40.50 -3.65 33.49
CA SER A 162 -40.28 -2.53 32.57
C SER A 162 -38.97 -1.79 32.85
N GLU A 163 -38.64 -1.55 34.14
CA GLU A 163 -37.38 -0.91 34.55
C GLU A 163 -36.19 -1.79 34.16
N LEU A 164 -36.25 -3.09 34.38
CA LEU A 164 -35.22 -4.04 34.02
C LEU A 164 -35.00 -4.10 32.48
N GLU A 165 -36.06 -4.08 31.68
CA GLU A 165 -36.00 -4.06 30.22
C GLU A 165 -35.33 -2.80 29.69
N ILE A 166 -35.65 -1.63 30.24
CA ILE A 166 -35.03 -0.35 29.88
C ILE A 166 -33.52 -0.37 30.21
N LEU A 167 -33.19 -0.88 31.40
CA LEU A 167 -31.81 -0.99 31.87
C LEU A 167 -31.01 -1.94 30.96
N ASP A 168 -31.55 -3.12 30.66
CA ASP A 168 -30.89 -4.11 29.82
C ASP A 168 -30.71 -3.62 28.36
N LYS A 169 -31.69 -2.91 27.82
CA LYS A 169 -31.59 -2.26 26.53
C LYS A 169 -30.48 -1.21 26.50
N SER A 170 -30.41 -0.36 27.55
CA SER A 170 -29.39 0.69 27.66
C SER A 170 -27.99 0.10 27.78
N ARG A 171 -27.84 -0.95 28.60
CA ARG A 171 -26.60 -1.70 28.76
C ARG A 171 -26.11 -2.31 27.46
N ARG A 172 -26.98 -3.05 26.75
CA ARG A 172 -26.62 -3.69 25.46
C ARG A 172 -26.22 -2.68 24.42
N LYS A 173 -26.90 -1.54 24.37
CA LYS A 173 -26.58 -0.47 23.44
C LYS A 173 -25.20 0.11 23.73
N PHE A 174 -24.93 0.42 25.00
CA PHE A 174 -23.67 0.99 25.42
C PHE A 174 -22.49 0.04 25.16
N ILE A 175 -22.54 -1.20 25.67
CA ILE A 175 -21.45 -2.17 25.45
C ILE A 175 -21.29 -2.56 23.98
N GLY A 176 -22.38 -2.52 23.21
CA GLY A 176 -22.35 -2.80 21.77
C GLY A 176 -21.45 -1.84 21.01
N LEU A 177 -21.45 -0.56 21.38
CA LEU A 177 -20.56 0.47 20.81
C LEU A 177 -19.08 0.14 21.09
N PHE A 178 -18.75 -0.17 22.33
CA PHE A 178 -17.38 -0.52 22.73
C PHE A 178 -16.89 -1.80 22.07
N ASN A 179 -17.73 -2.81 21.96
CA ASN A 179 -17.42 -4.05 21.24
C ASN A 179 -17.15 -3.79 19.74
N LYS A 180 -17.93 -2.93 19.08
CA LYS A 180 -17.70 -2.56 17.70
C LYS A 180 -16.33 -1.87 17.54
N MET A 181 -16.04 -0.89 18.40
CA MET A 181 -14.76 -0.15 18.35
C MET A 181 -13.56 -1.07 18.63
N HIS A 182 -13.66 -1.96 19.63
CA HIS A 182 -12.62 -2.94 19.91
C HIS A 182 -12.34 -3.88 18.72
N ARG A 183 -13.37 -4.32 18.00
CA ARG A 183 -13.19 -5.11 16.76
C ARG A 183 -12.45 -4.33 15.68
N LEU A 184 -12.80 -3.06 15.46
CA LEU A 184 -12.09 -2.20 14.49
C LEU A 184 -10.63 -1.99 14.90
N HIS A 185 -10.35 -1.83 16.18
CA HIS A 185 -8.97 -1.76 16.67
C HIS A 185 -8.21 -3.08 16.39
N LYS A 186 -8.81 -4.24 16.67
CA LYS A 186 -8.20 -5.56 16.38
C LYS A 186 -7.88 -5.77 14.89
N THR A 187 -8.63 -5.17 13.98
CA THR A 187 -8.35 -5.21 12.54
C THR A 187 -7.26 -4.23 12.09
N GLY A 188 -6.74 -3.39 13.00
CA GLY A 188 -5.73 -2.37 12.69
C GLY A 188 -6.27 -1.18 11.89
N VAL A 189 -7.59 -1.04 11.77
CA VAL A 189 -8.25 0.10 11.10
C VAL A 189 -8.17 1.35 11.96
N VAL A 190 -8.30 1.19 13.29
CA VAL A 190 -8.31 2.28 14.27
C VAL A 190 -7.18 2.04 15.27
N ASP A 191 -6.39 3.06 15.56
CA ASP A 191 -5.33 3.01 16.56
C ASP A 191 -5.83 3.46 17.96
N ASN A 192 -4.97 3.31 18.98
CA ASN A 192 -5.30 3.65 20.35
C ASN A 192 -5.68 5.12 20.52
N GLU A 193 -4.99 6.03 19.83
CA GLU A 193 -5.26 7.47 19.95
C GLU A 193 -6.65 7.82 19.39
N MET A 194 -7.02 7.22 18.28
CA MET A 194 -8.35 7.39 17.71
C MET A 194 -9.44 6.84 18.62
N VAL A 195 -9.21 5.67 19.24
CA VAL A 195 -10.16 5.10 20.23
C VAL A 195 -10.35 6.06 21.39
N LYS A 196 -9.28 6.65 21.94
CA LYS A 196 -9.33 7.64 23.02
C LYS A 196 -10.14 8.89 22.62
N VAL A 197 -9.90 9.40 21.42
CA VAL A 197 -10.59 10.60 20.91
C VAL A 197 -12.09 10.36 20.72
N VAL A 198 -12.46 9.20 20.20
CA VAL A 198 -13.87 8.88 19.89
C VAL A 198 -14.68 8.58 21.13
N LEU A 199 -14.15 7.74 22.01
CA LEU A 199 -14.92 7.27 23.18
C LEU A 199 -14.81 8.19 24.38
N GLY A 200 -13.66 8.82 24.59
CA GLY A 200 -13.40 9.63 25.78
C GLY A 200 -13.20 8.80 27.06
N ALA A 201 -12.52 9.36 28.04
CA ALA A 201 -12.23 8.68 29.29
C ALA A 201 -13.47 8.52 30.19
N ASP A 202 -14.39 9.47 30.13
CA ASP A 202 -15.66 9.47 30.88
C ASP A 202 -16.56 8.28 30.49
N HIS A 203 -16.70 7.97 29.22
CA HIS A 203 -17.43 6.80 28.75
C HIS A 203 -16.73 5.50 29.12
N CYS A 204 -15.39 5.48 29.09
CA CYS A 204 -14.60 4.32 29.53
C CYS A 204 -14.76 4.07 31.03
N LEU A 205 -14.85 5.11 31.86
CA LEU A 205 -15.18 4.98 33.28
C LEU A 205 -16.54 4.33 33.48
N ILE A 206 -17.57 4.74 32.76
CA ILE A 206 -18.90 4.12 32.81
C ILE A 206 -18.81 2.64 32.43
N LEU A 207 -18.04 2.32 31.37
CA LEU A 207 -17.83 0.94 30.96
C LEU A 207 -17.24 0.07 32.07
N LEU A 208 -16.18 0.54 32.72
CA LEU A 208 -15.43 -0.23 33.71
C LEU A 208 -16.13 -0.25 35.09
N SER A 209 -16.75 0.86 35.49
CA SER A 209 -17.35 0.96 36.84
C SER A 209 -18.80 0.49 36.91
N ILE A 210 -19.53 0.54 35.82
CA ILE A 210 -20.95 0.21 35.78
C ILE A 210 -21.22 -1.05 34.94
N ILE A 211 -20.70 -1.09 33.72
CA ILE A 211 -21.06 -2.17 32.78
C ILE A 211 -20.30 -3.48 33.09
N GLU A 212 -19.01 -3.41 33.41
CA GLU A 212 -18.24 -4.62 33.73
C GLU A 212 -18.85 -5.42 34.91
N PRO A 213 -19.19 -4.81 36.04
CA PRO A 213 -19.87 -5.53 37.13
C PRO A 213 -21.21 -6.16 36.70
N LEU A 214 -22.01 -5.48 35.89
CA LEU A 214 -23.24 -6.03 35.33
C LEU A 214 -23.01 -7.24 34.42
N GLU A 215 -22.07 -7.16 33.51
CA GLU A 215 -21.75 -8.28 32.62
C GLU A 215 -21.25 -9.49 33.40
N ALA A 216 -20.45 -9.27 34.45
CA ALA A 216 -19.96 -10.31 35.31
C ALA A 216 -21.09 -11.08 36.03
N GLN A 217 -22.19 -10.38 36.38
CA GLN A 217 -23.35 -11.02 37.00
C GLN A 217 -24.24 -11.81 36.04
N ILE A 218 -24.36 -11.30 34.78
CA ILE A 218 -25.25 -11.91 33.79
C ILE A 218 -24.65 -13.14 33.15
N ARG A 219 -23.32 -13.17 32.97
CA ARG A 219 -22.61 -14.21 32.23
C ARG A 219 -21.50 -14.80 33.07
N SER A 220 -21.64 -16.07 33.49
CA SER A 220 -20.59 -16.79 34.21
C SER A 220 -19.27 -16.91 33.43
N ASN A 221 -19.31 -16.84 32.11
CA ASN A 221 -18.15 -16.95 31.19
C ASN A 221 -18.09 -15.74 30.24
N TYR A 222 -18.16 -14.49 30.75
CA TYR A 222 -17.95 -13.33 29.87
C TYR A 222 -16.45 -13.15 29.55
N SER A 223 -16.17 -12.76 28.31
CA SER A 223 -14.80 -12.45 27.94
C SER A 223 -14.45 -11.07 28.49
N ARG A 224 -13.36 -10.98 29.24
CA ARG A 224 -12.82 -9.69 29.72
C ARG A 224 -11.99 -8.94 28.69
N ASP A 225 -11.74 -9.51 27.52
CA ASP A 225 -10.83 -8.93 26.51
C ASP A 225 -11.14 -7.45 26.21
N VAL A 226 -12.43 -7.11 26.13
CA VAL A 226 -12.88 -5.74 25.85
C VAL A 226 -12.56 -4.82 27.03
N PHE A 227 -12.86 -5.25 28.23
CA PHE A 227 -12.63 -4.46 29.45
C PHE A 227 -11.13 -4.29 29.74
N GLU A 228 -10.34 -5.35 29.59
CA GLU A 228 -8.88 -5.32 29.73
C GLU A 228 -8.25 -4.37 28.70
N PHE A 229 -8.74 -4.38 27.47
CA PHE A 229 -8.30 -3.44 26.44
C PHE A 229 -8.53 -1.99 26.88
N TYR A 230 -9.75 -1.65 27.30
CA TYR A 230 -10.07 -0.28 27.70
C TYR A 230 -9.42 0.12 29.04
N CYS A 231 -9.24 -0.80 29.94
CA CYS A 231 -8.47 -0.57 31.18
C CYS A 231 -6.99 -0.25 30.88
N GLY A 232 -6.39 -0.95 29.91
CA GLY A 232 -5.02 -0.71 29.48
C GLY A 232 -4.83 0.51 28.58
N LEU A 233 -5.92 1.11 28.09
CA LEU A 233 -5.85 2.26 27.18
C LEU A 233 -5.55 3.58 27.93
N TYR A 234 -6.00 3.70 29.18
CA TYR A 234 -5.84 4.89 30.01
C TYR A 234 -4.98 4.58 31.24
N THR A 235 -4.18 5.54 31.67
CA THR A 235 -3.46 5.46 32.93
C THR A 235 -4.41 5.65 34.12
N GLU A 236 -4.05 5.10 35.30
CA GLU A 236 -4.84 5.28 36.52
C GLU A 236 -5.07 6.77 36.85
N ASP A 237 -4.08 7.63 36.60
CA ASP A 237 -4.18 9.07 36.81
C ASP A 237 -5.21 9.71 35.86
N GLU A 238 -5.23 9.31 34.59
CA GLU A 238 -6.24 9.78 33.62
C GLU A 238 -7.65 9.38 34.06
N LEU A 239 -7.85 8.15 34.51
CA LEU A 239 -9.15 7.67 34.98
C LEU A 239 -9.58 8.36 36.29
N ASN A 240 -8.67 8.58 37.24
CA ASN A 240 -8.97 9.23 38.51
C ASN A 240 -9.32 10.71 38.38
N LEU A 241 -8.68 11.44 37.44
CA LEU A 241 -9.03 12.83 37.14
C LEU A 241 -10.49 13.01 36.71
N PHE A 242 -11.05 12.07 35.98
CA PHE A 242 -12.44 12.10 35.53
C PHE A 242 -13.44 11.62 36.61
N GLY A 243 -13.04 10.68 37.49
CA GLY A 243 -13.86 10.22 38.62
C GLY A 243 -14.16 11.31 39.62
N THR A 244 -13.19 12.19 39.92
CA THR A 244 -13.36 13.31 40.88
C THR A 244 -14.28 14.41 40.38
N HIS A 245 -14.46 14.55 39.05
CA HIS A 245 -15.41 15.50 38.48
C HIS A 245 -16.86 15.04 38.55
N GLN A 246 -17.14 13.73 38.56
CA GLN A 246 -18.52 13.20 38.69
C GLN A 246 -19.08 13.33 40.12
N GLU A 247 -18.24 13.43 41.14
CA GLU A 247 -18.72 13.66 42.53
C GLU A 247 -19.10 15.14 42.81
N ARG A 248 -18.78 16.07 41.93
CA ARG A 248 -19.01 17.51 42.11
C ARG A 248 -20.20 18.08 41.31
N THR A 249 -20.88 17.29 40.51
CA THR A 249 -22.08 17.66 39.72
C THR A 249 -23.27 16.78 40.16
#